data_37613d56b408cf34c64df52607ceb4d4
#
_entry.id   37613d56b408cf34c64df52607ceb4d4
#
_cell.length_a   1.000
_cell.length_b   1.000
_cell.length_c   1.000
_cell.angle_alpha   90.00
_cell.angle_beta   90.00
_cell.angle_gamma   90.00
#
_symmetry.space_group_name_H-M   'P 1'
#
loop_
_entity.id
_entity.type
_entity.pdbx_description
1 polymer ?
#
loop_
_entity_poly.entity_id
_entity_poly.type
_entity_poly.pdbx_seq_one_letter_code
_entity_poly.pdbx_strand_id
1 'polypeptide(L)'
;VRNLSHSLVDSFKATLEETLEATLLLHVIDSNSPDMLEQIEAVEKVLTEIGADVPIIRVYNKIDQSQEEAKIIYAKPHLPDRVYVSAHSGKGLDLLKQAVHEALMGHLQSFELMLKPSYGKLRNQLYSLNVIQSEHYDDEGQLHLHIRIAPQKLEQLIKQAHLPLDEILGKQAQQFQRPLEAFEIQSKIE
;
A
#
# COMPACT_ATOMS: atom_id res chain seq x y z
N VAL A 1 -2.11 -2.58 24.55
CA VAL A 1 -1.33 -1.39 24.89
C VAL A 1 -2.20 -0.47 25.73
N ARG A 2 -2.25 -0.76 27.06
CA ARG A 2 -2.96 0.10 28.03
C ARG A 2 -2.09 1.32 28.30
N ASN A 3 -2.61 2.52 28.05
CA ASN A 3 -1.98 3.83 28.28
C ASN A 3 -0.64 4.05 27.56
N LEU A 4 -0.69 4.30 26.25
CA LEU A 4 0.36 5.09 25.63
C LEU A 4 0.20 6.54 26.12
N SER A 5 1.12 6.98 26.99
CA SER A 5 1.18 8.40 27.37
C SER A 5 1.50 9.25 26.12
N HIS A 6 1.01 10.49 26.07
CA HIS A 6 1.28 11.42 24.96
C HIS A 6 2.78 11.54 24.63
N SER A 7 3.68 11.37 25.61
CA SER A 7 5.12 11.38 25.42
C SER A 7 5.66 10.14 24.66
N LEU A 8 4.99 9.00 24.75
CA LEU A 8 5.31 7.81 23.95
C LEU A 8 4.84 7.97 22.49
N VAL A 9 3.70 8.61 22.28
CA VAL A 9 3.20 8.93 20.92
C VAL A 9 4.19 9.83 20.19
N ASP A 10 4.77 10.82 20.86
CA ASP A 10 5.76 11.71 20.24
C ASP A 10 7.09 11.00 19.94
N SER A 11 7.51 10.05 20.78
CA SER A 11 8.69 9.22 20.50
C SER A 11 8.43 8.19 19.39
N PHE A 12 7.19 7.72 19.24
CA PHE A 12 6.76 6.84 18.15
C PHE A 12 6.53 7.58 16.84
N LYS A 13 6.28 8.89 16.86
CA LYS A 13 6.07 9.67 15.63
C LYS A 13 7.21 9.53 14.63
N ALA A 14 8.46 9.61 15.08
CA ALA A 14 9.61 9.44 14.20
C ALA A 14 9.66 8.04 13.56
N THR A 15 9.29 6.99 14.29
CA THR A 15 9.19 5.61 13.76
C THR A 15 7.95 5.43 12.88
N LEU A 16 6.86 6.14 13.17
CA LEU A 16 5.63 6.10 12.40
C LEU A 16 5.74 6.91 11.09
N GLU A 17 6.62 7.92 11.01
CA GLU A 17 6.90 8.62 9.75
C GLU A 17 7.46 7.67 8.67
N GLU A 18 8.28 6.68 9.06
CA GLU A 18 8.74 5.61 8.15
C GLU A 18 7.55 4.76 7.63
N THR A 19 6.49 4.62 8.43
CA THR A 19 5.28 3.89 8.06
C THR A 19 4.53 4.58 6.91
N LEU A 20 4.58 5.91 6.84
CA LEU A 20 3.94 6.69 5.77
C LEU A 20 4.62 6.51 4.41
N GLU A 21 5.89 6.12 4.40
CA GLU A 21 6.66 5.85 3.18
C GLU A 21 6.54 4.39 2.71
N ALA A 22 5.94 3.52 3.51
CA ALA A 22 5.77 2.11 3.17
C ALA A 22 4.86 1.93 1.95
N THR A 23 5.13 0.91 1.15
CA THR A 23 4.26 0.51 0.03
C THR A 23 3.14 -0.42 0.50
N LEU A 24 3.38 -1.15 1.59
CA LEU A 24 2.46 -2.10 2.20
C LEU A 24 2.78 -2.20 3.70
N LEU A 25 1.77 -2.26 4.53
CA LEU A 25 1.89 -2.53 5.96
C LEU A 25 1.43 -3.94 6.30
N LEU A 26 2.17 -4.59 7.18
CA LEU A 26 1.77 -5.86 7.79
C LEU A 26 1.42 -5.59 9.26
N HIS A 27 0.11 -5.60 9.57
CA HIS A 27 -0.36 -5.50 10.95
C HIS A 27 -0.39 -6.90 11.57
N VAL A 28 0.63 -7.21 12.37
CA VAL A 28 0.76 -8.52 13.03
C VAL A 28 -0.06 -8.54 14.32
N ILE A 29 -0.97 -9.51 14.43
CA ILE A 29 -1.98 -9.63 15.47
C ILE A 29 -1.78 -10.97 16.18
N ASP A 30 -1.79 -10.98 17.51
CA ASP A 30 -1.89 -12.21 18.29
C ASP A 30 -3.34 -12.72 18.26
N SER A 31 -3.59 -13.79 17.49
CA SER A 31 -4.95 -14.33 17.31
C SER A 31 -5.56 -14.93 18.58
N ASN A 32 -4.77 -15.15 19.62
CA ASN A 32 -5.20 -15.70 20.90
C ASN A 32 -5.26 -14.65 22.02
N SER A 33 -4.97 -13.39 21.72
CA SER A 33 -5.10 -12.31 22.71
C SER A 33 -6.55 -12.07 23.08
N PRO A 34 -6.92 -12.06 24.39
CA PRO A 34 -8.27 -11.71 24.81
C PRO A 34 -8.67 -10.28 24.44
N ASP A 35 -7.69 -9.38 24.31
CA ASP A 35 -7.88 -7.97 23.95
C ASP A 35 -7.63 -7.71 22.45
N MET A 36 -7.68 -8.76 21.60
CA MET A 36 -7.31 -8.68 20.17
C MET A 36 -8.06 -7.57 19.42
N LEU A 37 -9.37 -7.48 19.61
CA LEU A 37 -10.18 -6.47 18.89
C LEU A 37 -9.83 -5.05 19.34
N GLU A 38 -9.64 -4.82 20.63
CA GLU A 38 -9.24 -3.51 21.15
C GLU A 38 -7.87 -3.09 20.64
N GLN A 39 -6.94 -4.06 20.49
CA GLN A 39 -5.61 -3.82 19.95
C GLN A 39 -5.65 -3.45 18.45
N ILE A 40 -6.52 -4.11 17.68
CA ILE A 40 -6.73 -3.79 16.25
C ILE A 40 -7.26 -2.36 16.13
N GLU A 41 -8.34 -2.03 16.85
CA GLU A 41 -8.93 -0.69 16.81
C GLU A 41 -7.93 0.41 17.22
N ALA A 42 -7.10 0.15 18.25
CA ALA A 42 -6.09 1.10 18.69
C ALA A 42 -5.02 1.36 17.61
N VAL A 43 -4.59 0.34 16.88
CA VAL A 43 -3.64 0.49 15.77
C VAL A 43 -4.28 1.23 14.60
N GLU A 44 -5.51 0.88 14.21
CA GLU A 44 -6.23 1.54 13.12
C GLU A 44 -6.46 3.03 13.42
N LYS A 45 -6.77 3.36 14.67
CA LYS A 45 -6.90 4.75 15.11
C LYS A 45 -5.57 5.52 14.95
N VAL A 46 -4.45 4.95 15.39
CA VAL A 46 -3.13 5.58 15.25
C VAL A 46 -2.79 5.78 13.77
N LEU A 47 -3.00 4.78 12.92
CA LEU A 47 -2.73 4.88 11.47
C LEU A 47 -3.58 5.99 10.82
N THR A 48 -4.84 6.12 11.24
CA THR A 48 -5.72 7.20 10.79
C THR A 48 -5.23 8.57 11.27
N GLU A 49 -4.82 8.69 12.54
CA GLU A 49 -4.33 9.95 13.13
C GLU A 49 -3.06 10.46 12.44
N ILE A 50 -2.17 9.56 12.00
CA ILE A 50 -0.96 9.92 11.24
C ILE A 50 -1.22 10.11 9.74
N GLY A 51 -2.45 9.84 9.26
CA GLY A 51 -2.80 9.96 7.84
C GLY A 51 -2.18 8.87 6.96
N ALA A 52 -1.99 7.66 7.50
CA ALA A 52 -1.45 6.55 6.72
C ALA A 52 -2.49 6.03 5.72
N ASP A 53 -2.30 6.40 4.45
CA ASP A 53 -3.08 5.90 3.30
C ASP A 53 -2.27 4.81 2.57
N VAL A 54 -1.95 3.74 3.29
CA VAL A 54 -1.12 2.63 2.82
C VAL A 54 -1.92 1.33 2.91
N PRO A 55 -1.87 0.45 1.89
CA PRO A 55 -2.50 -0.86 1.97
C PRO A 55 -2.01 -1.65 3.19
N ILE A 56 -2.94 -2.32 3.88
CA ILE A 56 -2.65 -3.06 5.10
C ILE A 56 -3.11 -4.50 4.94
N ILE A 57 -2.22 -5.46 5.23
CA ILE A 57 -2.60 -6.87 5.43
C ILE A 57 -2.56 -7.16 6.93
N ARG A 58 -3.68 -7.63 7.47
CA ARG A 58 -3.76 -8.12 8.86
C ARG A 58 -3.24 -9.54 8.93
N VAL A 59 -2.14 -9.75 9.69
CA VAL A 59 -1.49 -11.06 9.85
C VAL A 59 -1.86 -11.64 11.20
N TYR A 60 -2.81 -12.55 11.23
CA TYR A 60 -3.25 -13.27 12.44
C TYR A 60 -2.25 -14.36 12.76
N ASN A 61 -1.37 -14.10 13.72
CA ASN A 61 -0.30 -15.01 14.12
C ASN A 61 -0.71 -15.91 15.30
N LYS A 62 0.05 -16.97 15.53
CA LYS A 62 -0.10 -17.98 16.60
C LYS A 62 -1.30 -18.94 16.40
N ILE A 63 -1.67 -19.23 15.15
CA ILE A 63 -2.73 -20.21 14.86
C ILE A 63 -2.39 -21.63 15.33
N ASP A 64 -1.13 -21.91 15.70
CA ASP A 64 -0.71 -23.16 16.35
C ASP A 64 -1.31 -23.35 17.74
N GLN A 65 -1.76 -22.28 18.39
CA GLN A 65 -2.41 -22.30 19.71
C GLN A 65 -3.94 -22.34 19.60
N SER A 66 -4.49 -22.34 18.41
CA SER A 66 -5.93 -22.42 18.13
C SER A 66 -6.20 -23.56 17.13
N GLN A 67 -7.48 -23.83 16.83
CA GLN A 67 -7.86 -24.77 15.80
C GLN A 67 -7.97 -24.13 14.40
N GLU A 68 -7.47 -22.91 14.25
CA GLU A 68 -7.53 -22.18 12.98
C GLU A 68 -6.55 -22.77 11.96
N GLU A 69 -7.00 -22.78 10.71
CA GLU A 69 -6.16 -23.19 9.58
C GLU A 69 -5.46 -21.99 8.94
N ALA A 70 -4.28 -22.24 8.36
CA ALA A 70 -3.59 -21.24 7.57
C ALA A 70 -4.40 -20.93 6.31
N LYS A 71 -4.70 -19.65 6.07
CA LYS A 71 -5.51 -19.20 4.94
C LYS A 71 -5.26 -17.73 4.62
N ILE A 72 -5.57 -17.34 3.39
CA ILE A 72 -5.69 -15.94 2.98
C ILE A 72 -7.19 -15.63 2.86
N ILE A 73 -7.61 -14.48 3.39
CA ILE A 73 -8.92 -13.90 3.15
C ILE A 73 -8.72 -12.66 2.28
N TYR A 74 -9.50 -12.57 1.22
CA TYR A 74 -9.43 -11.48 0.25
C TYR A 74 -10.61 -10.54 0.44
N ALA A 75 -10.36 -9.23 0.45
CA ALA A 75 -11.40 -8.21 0.42
C ALA A 75 -12.05 -8.10 -0.98
N LYS A 76 -11.23 -8.31 -2.03
CA LYS A 76 -11.63 -8.38 -3.46
C LYS A 76 -10.67 -9.35 -4.16
N PRO A 77 -10.97 -9.83 -5.38
CA PRO A 77 -10.03 -10.65 -6.14
C PRO A 77 -8.64 -10.01 -6.19
N HIS A 78 -7.62 -10.79 -5.83
CA HIS A 78 -6.22 -10.36 -5.78
C HIS A 78 -5.88 -9.22 -4.79
N LEU A 79 -6.79 -8.90 -3.86
CA LEU A 79 -6.56 -7.93 -2.79
C LEU A 79 -6.61 -8.65 -1.44
N PRO A 80 -5.50 -9.21 -0.94
CA PRO A 80 -5.43 -9.85 0.38
C PRO A 80 -5.78 -8.86 1.49
N ASP A 81 -6.63 -9.27 2.43
CA ASP A 81 -7.01 -8.49 3.61
C ASP A 81 -6.43 -9.10 4.88
N ARG A 82 -6.55 -10.43 5.03
CA ARG A 82 -6.11 -11.16 6.22
C ARG A 82 -5.35 -12.41 5.85
N VAL A 83 -4.30 -12.71 6.62
CA VAL A 83 -3.54 -13.97 6.49
C VAL A 83 -3.39 -14.61 7.86
N TYR A 84 -3.68 -15.89 7.95
CA TYR A 84 -3.58 -16.67 9.19
C TYR A 84 -2.31 -17.51 9.16
N VAL A 85 -1.42 -17.29 10.14
CA VAL A 85 -0.09 -17.92 10.18
C VAL A 85 0.31 -18.35 11.59
N SER A 86 1.31 -19.20 11.68
CA SER A 86 2.10 -19.43 12.88
C SER A 86 3.58 -19.20 12.57
N ALA A 87 4.13 -18.13 13.10
CA ALA A 87 5.57 -17.87 12.99
C ALA A 87 6.39 -18.94 13.74
N HIS A 88 5.82 -19.54 14.80
CA HIS A 88 6.48 -20.58 15.60
C HIS A 88 6.65 -21.89 14.81
N SER A 89 5.57 -22.37 14.17
CA SER A 89 5.60 -23.63 13.41
C SER A 89 5.93 -23.47 11.92
N GLY A 90 5.96 -22.24 11.43
CA GLY A 90 6.12 -21.94 10.00
C GLY A 90 4.84 -22.10 9.17
N LYS A 91 3.73 -22.57 9.78
CA LYS A 91 2.45 -22.82 9.08
C LYS A 91 1.88 -21.54 8.48
N GLY A 92 1.65 -21.49 7.17
CA GLY A 92 1.06 -20.35 6.46
C GLY A 92 2.03 -19.23 6.10
N LEU A 93 3.34 -19.37 6.35
CA LEU A 93 4.32 -18.36 5.93
C LEU A 93 4.49 -18.28 4.40
N ASP A 94 4.24 -19.37 3.69
CA ASP A 94 4.13 -19.41 2.23
C ASP A 94 2.93 -18.61 1.73
N LEU A 95 1.78 -18.74 2.40
CA LEU A 95 0.57 -17.95 2.12
C LEU A 95 0.79 -16.45 2.41
N LEU A 96 1.54 -16.11 3.47
CA LEU A 96 1.89 -14.73 3.75
C LEU A 96 2.77 -14.14 2.63
N LYS A 97 3.78 -14.88 2.16
CA LYS A 97 4.61 -14.47 1.02
C LYS A 97 3.78 -14.28 -0.24
N GLN A 98 2.84 -15.20 -0.50
CA GLN A 98 1.90 -15.09 -1.61
C GLN A 98 1.05 -13.82 -1.49
N ALA A 99 0.43 -13.56 -0.32
CA ALA A 99 -0.40 -12.39 -0.09
C ALA A 99 0.38 -11.08 -0.27
N VAL A 100 1.61 -11.01 0.25
CA VAL A 100 2.49 -9.85 0.06
C VAL A 100 2.81 -9.66 -1.43
N HIS A 101 3.15 -10.74 -2.13
CA HIS A 101 3.42 -10.69 -3.57
C HIS A 101 2.20 -10.20 -4.35
N GLU A 102 1.02 -10.73 -4.09
CA GLU A 102 -0.23 -10.33 -4.74
C GLU A 102 -0.60 -8.87 -4.43
N ALA A 103 -0.45 -8.43 -3.18
CA ALA A 103 -0.71 -7.05 -2.79
C ALA A 103 0.22 -6.07 -3.50
N LEU A 104 1.50 -6.41 -3.61
CA LEU A 104 2.49 -5.55 -4.27
C LEU A 104 2.35 -5.57 -5.80
N MET A 105 2.17 -6.76 -6.40
CA MET A 105 2.07 -6.93 -7.85
C MET A 105 0.67 -6.57 -8.39
N GLY A 106 -0.38 -6.88 -7.65
CA GLY A 106 -1.76 -6.54 -8.01
C GLY A 106 -2.03 -5.03 -8.01
N HIS A 107 -1.27 -4.26 -7.25
CA HIS A 107 -1.33 -2.80 -7.23
C HIS A 107 -0.44 -2.12 -8.27
N LEU A 108 0.47 -2.87 -8.94
CA LEU A 108 1.30 -2.29 -9.99
C LEU A 108 0.47 -2.08 -11.27
N GLN A 109 0.42 -0.86 -11.73
CA GLN A 109 -0.22 -0.47 -12.97
C GLN A 109 0.80 0.13 -13.93
N SER A 110 0.53 0.01 -15.22
CA SER A 110 1.34 0.65 -16.25
C SER A 110 0.84 2.06 -16.52
N PHE A 111 1.78 3.01 -16.56
CA PHE A 111 1.51 4.40 -16.87
C PHE A 111 2.44 4.89 -17.97
N GLU A 112 1.91 5.76 -18.82
CA GLU A 112 2.70 6.55 -19.76
C GLU A 112 2.81 7.97 -19.20
N LEU A 113 4.03 8.40 -18.96
CA LEU A 113 4.33 9.73 -18.43
C LEU A 113 4.97 10.58 -19.51
N MET A 114 4.60 11.85 -19.58
CA MET A 114 5.26 12.85 -20.39
C MET A 114 6.04 13.79 -19.47
N LEU A 115 7.37 13.73 -19.53
CA LEU A 115 8.25 14.52 -18.66
C LEU A 115 8.97 15.60 -19.45
N LYS A 116 8.75 16.85 -19.08
CA LYS A 116 9.57 17.98 -19.57
C LYS A 116 10.99 17.88 -19.02
N PRO A 117 11.99 18.44 -19.70
CA PRO A 117 13.37 18.48 -19.21
C PRO A 117 13.53 19.07 -17.81
N SER A 118 12.62 19.98 -17.41
CA SER A 118 12.59 20.58 -16.07
C SER A 118 12.16 19.65 -14.93
N TYR A 119 11.57 18.47 -15.23
CA TYR A 119 11.06 17.52 -14.24
C TYR A 119 12.11 16.51 -13.75
N GLY A 120 13.40 16.95 -13.72
CA GLY A 120 14.55 16.11 -13.37
C GLY A 120 14.45 15.41 -12.02
N LYS A 121 13.80 16.02 -11.00
CA LYS A 121 13.62 15.40 -9.68
C LYS A 121 12.76 14.14 -9.78
N LEU A 122 11.58 14.23 -10.40
CA LEU A 122 10.69 13.08 -10.60
C LEU A 122 11.36 12.01 -11.45
N ARG A 123 12.03 12.42 -12.55
CA ARG A 123 12.78 11.52 -13.41
C ARG A 123 13.80 10.70 -12.61
N ASN A 124 14.64 11.36 -11.81
CA ASN A 124 15.66 10.67 -10.99
C ASN A 124 15.05 9.70 -9.98
N GLN A 125 13.93 10.05 -9.36
CA GLN A 125 13.21 9.18 -8.45
C GLN A 125 12.67 7.92 -9.15
N LEU A 126 12.09 8.05 -10.35
CA LEU A 126 11.60 6.91 -11.13
C LEU A 126 12.74 5.98 -11.57
N TYR A 127 13.89 6.51 -11.97
CA TYR A 127 15.08 5.70 -12.27
C TYR A 127 15.59 4.97 -11.03
N SER A 128 15.69 5.64 -9.89
CA SER A 128 16.17 5.01 -8.64
C SER A 128 15.26 3.89 -8.14
N LEU A 129 13.97 3.96 -8.44
CA LEU A 129 12.99 2.90 -8.11
C LEU A 129 12.98 1.74 -9.11
N ASN A 130 13.71 1.84 -10.22
CA ASN A 130 13.80 0.83 -11.27
C ASN A 130 12.41 0.39 -11.82
N VAL A 131 11.50 1.35 -11.98
CA VAL A 131 10.11 1.12 -12.42
C VAL A 131 9.90 1.35 -13.92
N ILE A 132 10.92 1.82 -14.63
CA ILE A 132 10.87 2.18 -16.05
C ILE A 132 10.97 0.92 -16.90
N GLN A 133 10.00 0.73 -17.80
CA GLN A 133 9.95 -0.38 -18.74
C GLN A 133 10.56 0.00 -20.10
N SER A 134 10.25 1.21 -20.55
CA SER A 134 10.80 1.78 -21.78
C SER A 134 10.78 3.30 -21.75
N GLU A 135 11.63 3.92 -22.56
CA GLU A 135 11.69 5.37 -22.71
C GLU A 135 11.99 5.76 -24.15
N HIS A 136 11.48 6.91 -24.56
CA HIS A 136 11.82 7.55 -25.81
C HIS A 136 11.63 9.07 -25.71
N TYR A 137 12.31 9.81 -26.58
CA TYR A 137 12.12 11.25 -26.73
C TYR A 137 11.28 11.52 -27.97
N ASP A 138 10.35 12.46 -27.89
CA ASP A 138 9.64 12.97 -29.06
C ASP A 138 10.45 14.06 -29.80
N ASP A 139 9.90 14.52 -30.90
CA ASP A 139 10.53 15.56 -31.74
C ASP A 139 10.63 16.91 -31.02
N GLU A 140 9.85 17.13 -29.96
CA GLU A 140 9.85 18.34 -29.12
C GLU A 140 10.83 18.24 -27.94
N GLY A 141 11.53 17.09 -27.80
CA GLY A 141 12.49 16.82 -26.74
C GLY A 141 11.85 16.46 -25.40
N GLN A 142 10.54 16.14 -25.37
CA GLN A 142 9.89 15.61 -24.18
C GLN A 142 10.21 14.13 -24.01
N LEU A 143 10.40 13.72 -22.76
CA LEU A 143 10.67 12.33 -22.42
C LEU A 143 9.38 11.60 -22.15
N HIS A 144 9.09 10.59 -22.95
CA HIS A 144 8.00 9.65 -22.74
C HIS A 144 8.53 8.43 -21.99
N LEU A 145 7.97 8.14 -20.83
CA LEU A 145 8.29 6.98 -20.00
C LEU A 145 7.10 6.02 -19.92
N HIS A 146 7.32 4.79 -20.27
CA HIS A 146 6.41 3.70 -19.89
C HIS A 146 6.92 3.08 -18.58
N ILE A 147 6.14 3.21 -17.51
CA ILE A 147 6.52 2.75 -16.19
C ILE A 147 5.51 1.76 -15.63
N ARG A 148 5.94 0.94 -14.67
CA ARG A 148 5.06 0.05 -13.91
C ARG A 148 5.27 0.29 -12.42
N ILE A 149 4.26 0.88 -11.75
CA ILE A 149 4.34 1.35 -10.37
C ILE A 149 2.95 1.28 -9.71
N ALA A 150 2.90 1.21 -8.38
CA ALA A 150 1.66 1.38 -7.64
C ALA A 150 1.12 2.81 -7.83
N PRO A 151 -0.19 2.99 -8.14
CA PRO A 151 -0.78 4.32 -8.36
C PRO A 151 -0.52 5.29 -7.20
N GLN A 152 -0.69 4.85 -5.97
CA GLN A 152 -0.48 5.66 -4.77
C GLN A 152 0.97 6.15 -4.67
N LYS A 153 1.94 5.28 -5.00
CA LYS A 153 3.36 5.66 -4.99
C LYS A 153 3.67 6.68 -6.08
N LEU A 154 3.10 6.52 -7.27
CA LEU A 154 3.25 7.49 -8.36
C LEU A 154 2.66 8.85 -7.96
N GLU A 155 1.45 8.87 -7.42
CA GLU A 155 0.82 10.09 -6.95
C GLU A 155 1.65 10.80 -5.86
N GLN A 156 2.18 10.04 -4.90
CA GLN A 156 3.08 10.55 -3.86
C GLN A 156 4.32 11.23 -4.47
N LEU A 157 4.98 10.58 -5.44
CA LEU A 157 6.16 11.12 -6.10
C LEU A 157 5.87 12.42 -6.85
N ILE A 158 4.74 12.46 -7.59
CA ILE A 158 4.30 13.65 -8.32
C ILE A 158 4.01 14.81 -7.36
N LYS A 159 3.30 14.54 -6.24
CA LYS A 159 3.02 15.53 -5.18
C LYS A 159 4.31 16.04 -4.52
N GLN A 160 5.26 15.18 -4.19
CA GLN A 160 6.56 15.56 -3.61
C GLN A 160 7.43 16.39 -4.57
N ALA A 161 7.24 16.19 -5.86
CA ALA A 161 7.90 16.99 -6.89
C ALA A 161 7.17 18.32 -7.15
N HIS A 162 5.99 18.55 -6.55
CA HIS A 162 5.10 19.70 -6.76
C HIS A 162 4.71 19.90 -8.23
N LEU A 163 4.43 18.78 -8.92
CA LEU A 163 4.11 18.80 -10.35
C LEU A 163 2.61 18.55 -10.58
N PRO A 164 2.03 19.13 -11.65
CA PRO A 164 0.64 18.92 -12.00
C PRO A 164 0.40 17.51 -12.56
N LEU A 165 -0.51 16.77 -11.94
CA LEU A 165 -0.82 15.39 -12.28
C LEU A 165 -1.32 15.25 -13.74
N ASP A 166 -2.22 16.16 -14.14
CA ASP A 166 -2.82 16.15 -15.48
C ASP A 166 -1.81 16.35 -16.61
N GLU A 167 -0.78 17.16 -16.35
CA GLU A 167 0.26 17.42 -17.35
C GLU A 167 1.17 16.20 -17.55
N ILE A 168 1.44 15.43 -16.49
CA ILE A 168 2.33 14.27 -16.53
C ILE A 168 1.62 13.04 -17.09
N LEU A 169 0.37 12.83 -16.69
CA LEU A 169 -0.41 11.63 -16.99
C LEU A 169 -1.41 11.81 -18.12
N GLY A 170 -1.66 13.05 -18.56
CA GLY A 170 -2.66 13.35 -19.58
C GLY A 170 -4.02 12.71 -19.26
N LYS A 171 -4.58 11.97 -20.21
CA LYS A 171 -5.88 11.28 -20.03
C LYS A 171 -5.91 10.25 -18.90
N GLN A 172 -4.77 9.72 -18.51
CA GLN A 172 -4.67 8.74 -17.42
C GLN A 172 -4.83 9.37 -16.03
N ALA A 173 -4.70 10.69 -15.89
CA ALA A 173 -4.93 11.41 -14.64
C ALA A 173 -6.33 11.16 -14.05
N GLN A 174 -7.33 10.90 -14.89
CA GLN A 174 -8.69 10.59 -14.46
C GLN A 174 -8.80 9.30 -13.63
N GLN A 175 -7.85 8.38 -13.77
CA GLN A 175 -7.79 7.15 -12.95
C GLN A 175 -7.47 7.45 -11.48
N PHE A 176 -6.79 8.56 -11.20
CA PHE A 176 -6.44 9.02 -9.85
C PHE A 176 -7.55 9.86 -9.20
N GLN A 177 -8.48 10.40 -10.01
CA GLN A 177 -9.57 11.25 -9.53
C GLN A 177 -10.82 10.47 -9.12
N ARG A 178 -10.86 9.14 -9.32
CA ARG A 178 -11.96 8.31 -8.83
C ARG A 178 -11.69 7.96 -7.37
N PRO A 179 -12.50 8.48 -6.40
CA PRO A 179 -12.51 7.97 -5.04
C PRO A 179 -12.77 6.46 -5.08
N LEU A 180 -12.23 5.72 -4.11
CA LEU A 180 -12.47 4.28 -3.90
C LEU A 180 -13.96 3.93 -3.66
N GLU A 181 -14.86 4.90 -3.72
CA GLU A 181 -16.32 4.79 -3.45
C GLU A 181 -17.17 4.25 -4.60
N ALA A 182 -16.61 3.95 -5.77
CA ALA A 182 -17.39 3.51 -6.93
C ALA A 182 -17.49 1.98 -7.10
N PHE A 183 -17.35 1.20 -6.00
CA PHE A 183 -17.73 -0.21 -5.96
C PHE A 183 -18.74 -0.50 -4.85
N GLU A 184 -19.74 0.36 -4.71
CA GLU A 184 -20.95 0.00 -3.99
C GLU A 184 -21.81 -0.94 -4.84
N ILE A 185 -22.02 -2.12 -4.28
CA ILE A 185 -23.26 -2.88 -4.25
C ILE A 185 -23.87 -3.29 -5.61
N GLN A 186 -23.45 -4.47 -6.06
CA GLN A 186 -24.39 -5.39 -6.69
C GLN A 186 -24.31 -6.76 -6.02
N SER A 187 -24.76 -6.84 -4.76
CA SER A 187 -25.16 -8.09 -4.11
C SER A 187 -26.40 -7.82 -3.27
N LYS A 188 -27.51 -7.54 -3.95
CA LYS A 188 -28.85 -7.80 -3.48
C LYS A 188 -29.58 -8.48 -4.62
N ILE A 189 -30.28 -9.59 -4.28
CA ILE A 189 -31.18 -10.45 -5.04
C ILE A 189 -30.42 -11.65 -5.67
N GLU A 190 -30.35 -12.78 -5.03
CA GLU A 190 -31.37 -13.83 -4.78
C GLU A 190 -30.97 -14.68 -3.56
#